data_965ce3e845142dceccb196f092deb875
#
_entry.id   965ce3e845142dceccb196f092deb875
#
_cell.length_a   1.000
_cell.length_b   1.000
_cell.length_c   1.000
_cell.angle_alpha   90.00
_cell.angle_beta   90.00
_cell.angle_gamma   90.00
#
_symmetry.space_group_name_H-M   'P 1'
#
loop_
_entity.id
_entity.type
_entity.pdbx_description
1 polymer ?
#
loop_
_entity_poly.entity_id
_entity_poly.type
_entity_poly.pdbx_seq_one_letter_code
_entity_poly.pdbx_strand_id
1 'polypeptide(L)'
;MSIYAIGDLHLSGAVHKPMDKFGSNWENHAQKIKEHWLNIISKEDTILIPGDISWGMTLEEAKIDLQFLDDLPGRKVIIKGNHDYWWKSVTKLNTLYKSIYFLQNDFTEVEGFAICGGRGWTCPNDTKFTPHDQKIYERE
;
A
#
# COMPACT_ATOMS: atom_id res chain seq x y z
N MET A 1 -14.74 14.56 -7.77
CA MET A 1 -14.10 13.91 -6.65
C MET A 1 -14.61 12.48 -6.59
N SER A 2 -13.70 11.51 -6.75
CA SER A 2 -14.03 10.08 -6.85
C SER A 2 -13.11 9.28 -5.93
N ILE A 3 -13.56 8.09 -5.53
CA ILE A 3 -12.74 7.14 -4.76
C ILE A 3 -12.38 5.98 -5.69
N TYR A 4 -11.09 5.71 -5.82
CA TYR A 4 -10.53 4.60 -6.59
C TYR A 4 -9.82 3.62 -5.65
N ALA A 5 -9.57 2.41 -6.13
CA ALA A 5 -8.77 1.44 -5.40
C ALA A 5 -7.80 0.71 -6.36
N ILE A 6 -6.58 0.48 -5.88
CA ILE A 6 -5.58 -0.33 -6.55
C ILE A 6 -4.70 -1.02 -5.51
N GLY A 7 -4.53 -2.32 -5.59
CA GLY A 7 -3.67 -3.08 -4.67
C GLY A 7 -2.45 -3.69 -5.34
N ASP A 8 -1.57 -4.24 -4.52
CA ASP A 8 -0.45 -5.08 -4.95
C ASP A 8 0.46 -4.39 -5.97
N LEU A 9 0.89 -3.18 -5.68
CA LEU A 9 1.72 -2.39 -6.59
C LEU A 9 3.10 -3.00 -6.79
N HIS A 10 3.64 -3.65 -5.75
CA HIS A 10 4.93 -4.35 -5.78
C HIS A 10 6.04 -3.55 -6.47
N LEU A 11 6.13 -2.27 -6.13
CA LEU A 11 7.16 -1.39 -6.64
C LEU A 11 8.55 -1.84 -6.14
N SER A 12 9.55 -1.62 -6.94
CA SER A 12 10.92 -2.09 -6.67
C SER A 12 11.99 -1.06 -7.08
N GLY A 13 11.74 0.22 -6.79
CA GLY A 13 12.63 1.30 -7.18
C GLY A 13 14.03 1.25 -6.58
N ALA A 14 14.15 0.73 -5.34
CA ALA A 14 15.43 0.58 -4.65
C ALA A 14 16.03 -0.83 -4.73
N VAL A 15 15.23 -1.84 -5.05
CA VAL A 15 15.63 -3.25 -5.01
C VAL A 15 15.40 -3.94 -6.34
N HIS A 16 16.29 -4.88 -6.69
CA HIS A 16 16.13 -5.66 -7.91
C HIS A 16 15.18 -6.83 -7.68
N LYS A 17 13.87 -6.58 -7.84
CA LYS A 17 12.83 -7.61 -7.81
C LYS A 17 11.88 -7.43 -9.01
N PRO A 18 12.28 -7.87 -10.20
CA PRO A 18 11.46 -7.71 -11.40
C PRO A 18 10.20 -8.56 -11.30
N MET A 19 9.05 -7.95 -11.55
CA MET A 19 7.75 -8.60 -11.52
C MET A 19 7.40 -9.29 -12.86
N ASP A 20 8.11 -8.99 -13.93
CA ASP A 20 7.93 -9.55 -15.27
C ASP A 20 8.05 -11.09 -15.33
N LYS A 21 8.79 -11.68 -14.38
CA LYS A 21 8.83 -13.15 -14.20
C LYS A 21 7.46 -13.79 -13.90
N PHE A 22 6.47 -13.00 -13.50
CA PHE A 22 5.09 -13.45 -13.28
C PHE A 22 4.19 -13.29 -14.52
N GLY A 23 4.77 -12.86 -15.64
CA GLY A 23 4.09 -12.70 -16.92
C GLY A 23 4.31 -11.33 -17.55
N SER A 24 4.09 -11.25 -18.86
CA SER A 24 4.32 -10.01 -19.66
C SER A 24 3.46 -8.82 -19.22
N ASN A 25 2.36 -9.06 -18.54
CA ASN A 25 1.51 -8.00 -17.98
C ASN A 25 2.25 -7.14 -16.95
N TRP A 26 3.23 -7.73 -16.25
CA TRP A 26 4.05 -7.06 -15.25
C TRP A 26 5.27 -6.32 -15.82
N GLU A 27 5.54 -6.49 -17.12
CA GLU A 27 6.63 -5.78 -17.76
C GLU A 27 6.40 -4.27 -17.70
N ASN A 28 7.39 -3.54 -17.16
CA ASN A 28 7.32 -2.10 -16.93
C ASN A 28 6.07 -1.66 -16.14
N HIS A 29 5.61 -2.48 -15.18
CA HIS A 29 4.35 -2.24 -14.47
C HIS A 29 4.30 -0.87 -13.77
N ALA A 30 5.40 -0.41 -13.15
CA ALA A 30 5.44 0.90 -12.49
C ALA A 30 5.14 2.04 -13.48
N GLN A 31 5.70 1.98 -14.70
CA GLN A 31 5.44 2.97 -15.74
C GLN A 31 3.99 2.90 -16.23
N LYS A 32 3.45 1.71 -16.43
CA LYS A 32 2.04 1.51 -16.80
C LYS A 32 1.10 2.07 -15.73
N ILE A 33 1.38 1.80 -14.46
CA ILE A 33 0.61 2.36 -13.33
C ILE A 33 0.63 3.89 -13.41
N LYS A 34 1.81 4.51 -13.58
CA LYS A 34 1.95 5.96 -13.66
C LYS A 34 1.13 6.56 -14.81
N GLU A 35 1.24 5.99 -16.00
CA GLU A 35 0.53 6.47 -17.18
C GLU A 35 -0.99 6.39 -17.01
N HIS A 36 -1.50 5.25 -16.56
CA HIS A 36 -2.92 5.10 -16.28
C HIS A 36 -3.40 6.02 -15.16
N TRP A 37 -2.62 6.16 -14.10
CA TRP A 37 -2.93 7.05 -12.99
C TRP A 37 -3.08 8.50 -13.45
N LEU A 38 -2.13 9.01 -14.21
CA LEU A 38 -2.16 10.38 -14.73
C LEU A 38 -3.32 10.64 -15.70
N ASN A 39 -3.81 9.60 -16.36
CA ASN A 39 -4.97 9.71 -17.29
C ASN A 39 -6.32 9.72 -16.56
N ILE A 40 -6.42 9.16 -15.37
CA ILE A 40 -7.69 8.89 -14.69
C ILE A 40 -7.86 9.75 -13.44
N ILE A 41 -6.79 9.92 -12.67
CA ILE A 41 -6.83 10.50 -11.32
C ILE A 41 -6.59 12.01 -11.37
N SER A 42 -7.46 12.76 -10.73
CA SER A 42 -7.31 14.19 -10.47
C SER A 42 -6.76 14.46 -9.07
N LYS A 43 -6.42 15.72 -8.78
CA LYS A 43 -5.91 16.13 -7.46
C LYS A 43 -6.93 15.99 -6.34
N GLU A 44 -8.21 16.06 -6.68
CA GLU A 44 -9.35 15.99 -5.76
C GLU A 44 -9.76 14.55 -5.44
N ASP A 45 -9.25 13.57 -6.17
CA ASP A 45 -9.63 12.16 -5.98
C ASP A 45 -8.87 11.52 -4.83
N THR A 46 -9.43 10.44 -4.29
CA THR A 46 -8.80 9.60 -3.27
C THR A 46 -8.58 8.19 -3.79
N ILE A 47 -7.42 7.63 -3.51
CA ILE A 47 -7.02 6.31 -3.94
C ILE A 47 -6.74 5.44 -2.71
N LEU A 48 -7.48 4.34 -2.60
CA LEU A 48 -7.30 3.35 -1.55
C LEU A 48 -6.29 2.30 -2.03
N ILE A 49 -5.23 2.08 -1.25
CA ILE A 49 -4.17 1.13 -1.59
C ILE A 49 -4.09 0.06 -0.48
N PRO A 50 -4.68 -1.12 -0.68
CA PRO A 50 -4.77 -2.16 0.35
C PRO A 50 -3.47 -2.97 0.53
N GLY A 51 -2.31 -2.30 0.51
CA GLY A 51 -1.02 -2.90 0.85
C GLY A 51 -0.21 -3.43 -0.32
N ASP A 52 0.88 -4.09 0.02
CA ASP A 52 1.89 -4.64 -0.89
C ASP A 52 2.43 -3.59 -1.87
N ILE A 53 2.87 -2.48 -1.30
CA ILE A 53 3.30 -1.29 -2.04
C ILE A 53 4.71 -1.47 -2.59
N SER A 54 5.66 -1.87 -1.75
CA SER A 54 7.08 -1.86 -2.07
C SER A 54 7.77 -3.16 -1.63
N TRP A 55 8.68 -3.64 -2.47
CA TRP A 55 9.61 -4.72 -2.14
C TRP A 55 10.78 -4.28 -1.26
N GLY A 56 10.88 -3.01 -0.89
CA GLY A 56 11.87 -2.55 0.09
C GLY A 56 11.74 -3.29 1.41
N MET A 57 12.87 -3.71 1.98
CA MET A 57 12.91 -4.38 3.29
C MET A 57 13.01 -3.38 4.43
N THR A 58 13.54 -2.20 4.13
CA THR A 58 13.70 -1.09 5.07
C THR A 58 12.92 0.12 4.61
N LEU A 59 12.61 1.03 5.54
CA LEU A 59 11.93 2.27 5.20
C LEU A 59 12.75 3.11 4.19
N GLU A 60 14.07 3.10 4.31
CA GLU A 60 14.95 3.86 3.40
C GLU A 60 14.82 3.35 1.95
N GLU A 61 14.74 2.04 1.76
CA GLU A 61 14.49 1.45 0.44
C GLU A 61 13.08 1.77 -0.06
N ALA A 62 12.07 1.64 0.78
CA ALA A 62 10.68 1.91 0.41
C ALA A 62 10.41 3.39 0.11
N LYS A 63 11.21 4.32 0.62
CA LYS A 63 11.05 5.76 0.36
C LYS A 63 11.04 6.11 -1.11
N ILE A 64 11.77 5.41 -1.95
CA ILE A 64 11.79 5.65 -3.41
C ILE A 64 10.41 5.37 -4.00
N ASP A 65 9.80 4.26 -3.60
CA ASP A 65 8.47 3.86 -4.07
C ASP A 65 7.36 4.73 -3.47
N LEU A 66 7.49 5.11 -2.20
CA LEU A 66 6.55 6.02 -1.55
C LEU A 66 6.62 7.43 -2.15
N GLN A 67 7.81 7.93 -2.50
CA GLN A 67 7.96 9.20 -3.19
C GLN A 67 7.34 9.16 -4.59
N PHE A 68 7.53 8.06 -5.32
CA PHE A 68 6.84 7.83 -6.59
C PHE A 68 5.33 8.00 -6.45
N LEU A 69 4.72 7.43 -5.38
CA LEU A 69 3.29 7.58 -5.12
C LEU A 69 2.91 9.01 -4.68
N ASP A 70 3.74 9.67 -3.85
CA ASP A 70 3.46 11.03 -3.37
C ASP A 70 3.48 12.05 -4.52
N ASP A 71 4.31 11.83 -5.53
CA ASP A 71 4.39 12.66 -6.73
C ASP A 71 3.18 12.52 -7.67
N LEU A 72 2.40 11.44 -7.55
CA LEU A 72 1.19 11.23 -8.34
C LEU A 72 0.00 12.03 -7.76
N PRO A 73 -0.94 12.50 -8.60
CA PRO A 73 -2.09 13.26 -8.12
C PRO A 73 -3.04 12.45 -7.23
N GLY A 74 -3.85 13.14 -6.45
CA GLY A 74 -4.86 12.58 -5.55
C GLY A 74 -4.31 12.20 -4.17
N ARG A 75 -5.21 12.05 -3.20
CA ARG A 75 -4.90 11.59 -1.84
C ARG A 75 -4.82 10.07 -1.83
N LYS A 76 -3.76 9.50 -1.27
CA LYS A 76 -3.61 8.05 -1.10
C LYS A 76 -3.90 7.68 0.35
N VAL A 77 -4.76 6.69 0.55
CA VAL A 77 -5.00 6.05 1.84
C VAL A 77 -4.47 4.63 1.74
N ILE A 78 -3.44 4.34 2.53
CA ILE A 78 -2.66 3.10 2.41
C ILE A 78 -2.78 2.29 3.70
N ILE A 79 -3.05 1.00 3.59
CA ILE A 79 -2.89 0.04 4.68
C ILE A 79 -1.68 -0.86 4.42
N LYS A 80 -1.19 -1.52 5.48
CA LYS A 80 -0.05 -2.42 5.41
C LYS A 80 -0.44 -3.75 4.77
N GLY A 81 0.29 -4.15 3.72
CA GLY A 81 0.25 -5.51 3.18
C GLY A 81 1.17 -6.48 3.90
N ASN A 82 1.09 -7.76 3.54
CA ASN A 82 1.95 -8.80 4.14
C ASN A 82 3.41 -8.72 3.70
N HIS A 83 3.70 -8.09 2.56
CA HIS A 83 5.05 -7.87 2.05
C HIS A 83 5.64 -6.50 2.39
N ASP A 84 4.91 -5.61 3.06
CA ASP A 84 5.41 -4.29 3.46
C ASP A 84 6.23 -4.39 4.75
N TYR A 85 7.37 -5.07 4.71
CA TYR A 85 8.27 -5.27 5.86
C TYR A 85 8.90 -3.98 6.39
N TRP A 86 9.01 -2.97 5.55
CA TRP A 86 9.49 -1.62 5.87
C TRP A 86 8.56 -0.83 6.80
N TRP A 87 7.28 -1.20 6.85
CA TRP A 87 6.27 -0.52 7.66
C TRP A 87 6.48 -0.81 9.15
N LYS A 88 6.77 0.21 9.95
CA LYS A 88 7.00 0.07 11.39
C LYS A 88 6.03 0.93 12.20
N SER A 89 6.21 2.24 12.24
CA SER A 89 5.38 3.15 13.02
C SER A 89 4.49 3.99 12.13
N VAL A 90 3.17 3.77 12.21
CA VAL A 90 2.18 4.55 11.44
C VAL A 90 2.24 6.04 11.78
N THR A 91 2.46 6.39 13.05
CA THR A 91 2.61 7.79 13.49
C THR A 91 3.79 8.46 12.79
N LYS A 92 4.93 7.76 12.70
CA LYS A 92 6.10 8.28 11.98
C LYS A 92 5.84 8.38 10.48
N LEU A 93 5.23 7.38 9.88
CA LEU A 93 4.92 7.37 8.44
C LEU A 93 4.04 8.55 8.04
N ASN A 94 3.05 8.89 8.86
CA ASN A 94 2.14 10.01 8.62
C ASN A 94 2.79 11.40 8.74
N THR A 95 4.05 11.49 9.11
CA THR A 95 4.83 12.75 9.09
C THR A 95 5.66 12.93 7.82
N LEU A 96 5.77 11.91 6.96
CA LEU A 96 6.76 11.89 5.88
C LEU A 96 6.24 12.47 4.57
N TYR A 97 4.95 12.29 4.27
CA TYR A 97 4.36 12.64 2.98
C TYR A 97 3.11 13.49 3.13
N LYS A 98 2.82 14.33 2.15
CA LYS A 98 1.66 15.24 2.19
C LYS A 98 0.40 14.60 1.61
N SER A 99 0.55 13.79 0.58
CA SER A 99 -0.58 13.19 -0.14
C SER A 99 -0.86 11.75 0.27
N ILE A 100 -0.05 11.16 1.16
CA ILE A 100 -0.19 9.79 1.63
C ILE A 100 -0.62 9.78 3.10
N TYR A 101 -1.71 9.07 3.38
CA TYR A 101 -2.19 8.77 4.72
C TYR A 101 -2.08 7.27 4.99
N PHE A 102 -1.29 6.91 5.98
CA PHE A 102 -1.10 5.52 6.41
C PHE A 102 -2.12 5.20 7.49
N LEU A 103 -2.95 4.20 7.22
CA LEU A 103 -4.05 3.76 8.06
C LEU A 103 -3.75 2.38 8.67
N GLN A 104 -3.85 2.26 9.99
CA GLN A 104 -3.61 1.00 10.70
C GLN A 104 -4.55 0.88 11.89
N ASN A 105 -5.49 -0.08 11.82
CA ASN A 105 -6.48 -0.36 12.86
C ASN A 105 -7.23 0.90 13.34
N ASP A 106 -7.59 1.75 12.39
CA ASP A 106 -8.20 3.05 12.61
C ASP A 106 -9.14 3.36 11.42
N PHE A 107 -9.65 4.58 11.37
CA PHE A 107 -10.44 5.05 10.25
C PHE A 107 -10.07 6.47 9.83
N THR A 108 -10.42 6.83 8.61
CA THR A 108 -10.39 8.22 8.12
C THR A 108 -11.65 8.49 7.33
N GLU A 109 -12.08 9.73 7.29
CA GLU A 109 -13.23 10.13 6.49
C GLU A 109 -12.81 10.59 5.10
N VAL A 110 -13.51 10.10 4.09
CA VAL A 110 -13.36 10.49 2.70
C VAL A 110 -14.75 10.62 2.08
N GLU A 111 -15.10 11.79 1.58
CA GLU A 111 -16.39 12.04 0.88
C GLU A 111 -17.62 11.61 1.70
N GLY A 112 -17.59 11.75 3.01
CA GLY A 112 -18.67 11.32 3.90
C GLY A 112 -18.71 9.81 4.17
N PHE A 113 -17.73 9.05 3.69
CA PHE A 113 -17.55 7.63 4.00
C PHE A 113 -16.45 7.43 5.06
N ALA A 114 -16.71 6.57 6.03
CA ALA A 114 -15.68 6.09 6.93
C ALA A 114 -14.85 5.00 6.23
N ILE A 115 -13.60 5.29 5.93
CA ILE A 115 -12.66 4.32 5.40
C ILE A 115 -11.92 3.69 6.56
N CYS A 116 -12.23 2.44 6.85
CA CYS A 116 -11.60 1.66 7.90
C CYS A 116 -10.55 0.72 7.30
N GLY A 117 -9.46 0.47 8.01
CA GLY A 117 -8.44 -0.42 7.50
C GLY A 117 -7.50 -0.96 8.57
N GLY A 118 -7.12 -2.20 8.36
CA GLY A 118 -6.10 -2.93 9.09
C GLY A 118 -5.40 -3.92 8.17
N ARG A 119 -4.29 -4.48 8.61
CA ARG A 119 -3.51 -5.42 7.81
C ARG A 119 -4.26 -6.71 7.50
N GLY A 120 -5.07 -7.18 8.44
CA GLY A 120 -5.62 -8.53 8.39
C GLY A 120 -4.56 -9.62 8.60
N TRP A 121 -4.98 -10.85 8.71
CA TRP A 121 -4.12 -12.03 8.85
C TRP A 121 -4.87 -13.31 8.49
N THR A 122 -4.13 -14.43 8.40
CA THR A 122 -4.69 -15.76 8.25
C THR A 122 -5.71 -16.05 9.35
N CYS A 123 -6.86 -16.59 8.98
CA CYS A 123 -7.93 -16.90 9.92
C CYS A 123 -7.66 -18.17 10.74
N PRO A 124 -8.17 -18.29 11.98
CA PRO A 124 -8.00 -19.48 12.84
C PRO A 124 -8.47 -20.80 12.25
N ASN A 125 -9.31 -20.75 11.22
CA ASN A 125 -9.82 -21.96 10.53
C ASN A 125 -8.88 -22.50 9.45
N ASP A 126 -7.77 -21.84 9.18
CA ASP A 126 -6.76 -22.32 8.23
C ASP A 126 -6.04 -23.52 8.83
N THR A 127 -5.88 -24.58 8.05
CA THR A 127 -5.20 -25.82 8.46
C THR A 127 -3.72 -25.63 8.79
N LYS A 128 -3.13 -24.52 8.34
CA LYS A 128 -1.73 -24.14 8.59
C LYS A 128 -1.58 -23.09 9.69
N PHE A 129 -2.67 -22.74 10.38
CA PHE A 129 -2.67 -21.72 11.42
C PHE A 129 -1.80 -22.14 12.61
N THR A 130 -0.85 -21.30 12.99
CA THR A 130 0.13 -21.57 14.04
C THR A 130 -0.11 -20.69 15.29
N PRO A 131 0.52 -21.00 16.44
CA PRO A 131 0.50 -20.10 17.61
C PRO A 131 1.10 -18.71 17.33
N HIS A 132 1.97 -18.58 16.34
CA HIS A 132 2.50 -17.31 15.88
C HIS A 132 1.42 -16.51 15.14
N ASP A 133 0.66 -17.20 14.27
CA ASP A 133 -0.45 -16.58 13.54
C ASP A 133 -1.53 -16.09 14.51
N GLN A 134 -1.83 -16.84 15.57
CA GLN A 134 -2.77 -16.44 16.60
C GLN A 134 -2.41 -15.08 17.22
N LYS A 135 -1.14 -14.88 17.58
CA LYS A 135 -0.66 -13.61 18.15
C LYS A 135 -0.79 -12.43 17.19
N ILE A 136 -0.57 -12.67 15.90
CA ILE A 136 -0.73 -11.64 14.88
C ILE A 136 -2.21 -11.35 14.66
N TYR A 137 -3.03 -12.39 14.51
CA TYR A 137 -4.47 -12.27 14.32
C TYR A 137 -5.16 -11.48 15.43
N GLU A 138 -4.77 -11.72 16.71
CA GLU A 138 -5.32 -11.01 17.86
C GLU A 138 -4.87 -9.53 17.94
N ARG A 139 -3.73 -9.21 17.34
CA ARG A 139 -3.20 -7.85 17.32
C ARG A 139 -3.83 -6.99 16.22
N GLU A 140 -4.11 -7.58 15.05
CA GLU A 140 -4.66 -6.88 13.89
C GLU A 140 -6.20 -6.82 13.94
#